data_34f4339228b5133932d1e79bfadc2465
#
_entry.id   34f4339228b5133932d1e79bfadc2465
#
_cell.length_a   1.000
_cell.length_b   1.000
_cell.length_c   1.000
_cell.angle_alpha   90.00
_cell.angle_beta   90.00
_cell.angle_gamma   90.00
#
_symmetry.space_group_name_H-M   'P 1'
#
loop_
_entity.id
_entity.type
_entity.pdbx_description
1 polymer ?
#
loop_
_entity_poly.entity_id
_entity_poly.type
_entity_poly.pdbx_seq_one_letter_code
_entity_poly.pdbx_strand_id
1 'polypeptide(L)'
;TTNSKYTDAKAGLFFSDKRGGTKYPLFVKEGNIWRLNALASTKTDYAAKNYEAKKGLLLDRYSNYGKYPHDLAFQRYVIEHALRKAGDNRPVNFYLAVLNSEYAFDGTRDANGNCVYNQIGGQELVTFLDMNEITLAYQTFILKEIAMLESYIAKPNPVNTKVTVGNWCAWGKNTECVFWKHCFQKLRDVPDYNSANKYLNSHQSFKDYGIVGKYELVNQGYWQLDDVPSGWLTSENHKIQRDCFDNGTEHIDKEKMRFWLDKIEYPIYHFDFETFPCPLPRFKRETPYRQSVFEFSLHIERAPGVCDKQKDNFIFLNAECADDEREALVKAIVDHFEFNADGTLHGTMLAQNTSFERGRLNEL
;
A
#
# COMPACT_ATOMS: atom_id res chain seq x y z
N THR A 1 2.29 1.34 11.69
CA THR A 1 1.84 2.29 10.66
C THR A 1 2.21 3.72 11.04
N THR A 2 2.23 4.63 10.08
CA THR A 2 2.48 6.05 10.28
C THR A 2 1.22 6.89 10.04
N ASN A 3 1.23 8.16 10.49
CA ASN A 3 0.16 9.11 10.21
C ASN A 3 0.07 9.50 8.73
N SER A 4 1.14 9.36 7.94
CA SER A 4 1.20 9.81 6.53
C SER A 4 0.02 9.35 5.69
N LYS A 5 -0.44 8.13 5.90
CA LYS A 5 -1.64 7.57 5.27
C LYS A 5 -2.88 8.49 5.39
N TYR A 6 -3.01 9.23 6.49
CA TYR A 6 -4.15 10.10 6.78
C TYR A 6 -3.86 11.57 6.51
N THR A 7 -2.62 12.00 6.71
CA THR A 7 -2.24 13.41 6.89
C THR A 7 -1.18 13.92 5.92
N ASP A 8 -0.50 13.03 5.16
CA ASP A 8 0.54 13.43 4.21
C ASP A 8 -0.01 14.37 3.13
N ALA A 9 0.74 15.37 2.74
CA ALA A 9 0.33 16.40 1.79
C ALA A 9 0.00 15.86 0.38
N LYS A 10 0.54 14.68 0.00
CA LYS A 10 0.31 14.07 -1.31
C LYS A 10 -0.60 12.84 -1.23
N ALA A 11 -0.42 12.00 -0.19
CA ALA A 11 -1.06 10.70 -0.03
C ALA A 11 -2.19 10.67 1.00
N GLY A 12 -2.33 11.70 1.84
CA GLY A 12 -3.34 11.79 2.89
C GLY A 12 -4.75 12.05 2.38
N LEU A 13 -5.68 12.18 3.31
CA LEU A 13 -7.08 12.45 3.01
C LEU A 13 -7.34 13.95 2.88
N PHE A 14 -7.88 14.35 1.74
CA PHE A 14 -8.27 15.73 1.44
C PHE A 14 -9.71 15.80 0.92
N PHE A 15 -10.38 16.90 1.21
CA PHE A 15 -11.64 17.29 0.60
C PHE A 15 -11.53 18.69 -0.06
N SER A 16 -12.46 19.06 -0.92
CA SER A 16 -12.41 20.30 -1.69
C SER A 16 -13.64 21.16 -1.44
N ASP A 17 -13.53 22.48 -1.60
CA ASP A 17 -14.62 23.45 -1.51
C ASP A 17 -15.53 23.50 -2.75
N LYS A 18 -14.99 23.06 -3.92
CA LYS A 18 -15.69 22.88 -5.21
C LYS A 18 -14.91 21.93 -6.10
N ARG A 19 -15.49 21.51 -7.22
CA ARG A 19 -14.80 20.67 -8.22
C ARG A 19 -13.58 21.42 -8.78
N GLY A 20 -12.37 20.85 -8.59
CA GLY A 20 -11.11 21.47 -8.97
C GLY A 20 -10.72 22.70 -8.12
N GLY A 21 -11.38 22.92 -6.98
CA GLY A 21 -11.11 24.02 -6.07
C GLY A 21 -10.01 23.74 -5.03
N THR A 22 -10.01 24.58 -4.00
CA THR A 22 -9.04 24.47 -2.90
C THR A 22 -9.21 23.16 -2.15
N LYS A 23 -8.09 22.47 -1.91
CA LYS A 23 -8.06 21.24 -1.12
C LYS A 23 -7.75 21.55 0.33
N TYR A 24 -8.48 20.94 1.22
CA TYR A 24 -8.29 21.01 2.67
C TYR A 24 -7.96 19.61 3.21
N PRO A 25 -6.99 19.49 4.12
CA PRO A 25 -6.72 18.20 4.75
C PRO A 25 -7.90 17.80 5.63
N LEU A 26 -8.21 16.50 5.64
CA LEU A 26 -9.27 15.94 6.49
C LEU A 26 -8.91 16.04 7.98
N PHE A 27 -7.61 15.97 8.29
CA PHE A 27 -7.08 16.13 9.65
C PHE A 27 -6.20 17.37 9.74
N VAL A 28 -6.31 18.09 10.84
CA VAL A 28 -5.43 19.21 11.22
C VAL A 28 -4.72 18.91 12.52
N LYS A 29 -3.48 19.36 12.64
CA LYS A 29 -2.63 19.09 13.81
C LYS A 29 -2.84 20.17 14.87
N GLU A 30 -3.10 19.73 16.09
CA GLU A 30 -3.16 20.55 17.30
C GLU A 30 -2.20 19.97 18.35
N GLY A 31 -1.04 20.57 18.51
CA GLY A 31 0.04 19.98 19.30
C GLY A 31 0.51 18.65 18.70
N ASN A 32 0.41 17.56 19.46
CA ASN A 32 0.76 16.20 18.98
C ASN A 32 -0.48 15.37 18.60
N ILE A 33 -1.65 16.00 18.44
CA ILE A 33 -2.91 15.31 18.10
C ILE A 33 -3.44 15.83 16.77
N TRP A 34 -3.83 14.92 15.89
CA TRP A 34 -4.52 15.22 14.65
C TRP A 34 -6.04 15.09 14.85
N ARG A 35 -6.79 16.14 14.56
CA ARG A 35 -8.24 16.23 14.71
C ARG A 35 -8.92 16.39 13.36
N LEU A 36 -10.16 15.93 13.25
CA LEU A 36 -10.98 16.15 12.06
C LEU A 36 -11.19 17.64 11.79
N ASN A 37 -11.00 18.05 10.55
CA ASN A 37 -11.09 19.47 10.10
C ASN A 37 -12.53 19.87 9.80
N ALA A 38 -13.39 19.80 10.81
CA ALA A 38 -14.81 20.10 10.67
C ALA A 38 -15.08 21.56 10.29
N LEU A 39 -14.26 22.51 10.79
CA LEU A 39 -14.41 23.93 10.47
C LEU A 39 -14.25 24.24 8.98
N ALA A 40 -13.33 23.58 8.29
CA ALA A 40 -13.15 23.80 6.86
C ALA A 40 -14.30 23.18 6.03
N SER A 41 -15.02 22.18 6.56
CA SER A 41 -16.17 21.56 5.89
C SER A 41 -17.38 22.51 5.78
N THR A 42 -17.49 23.52 6.66
CA THR A 42 -18.60 24.48 6.66
C THR A 42 -18.46 25.60 5.63
N LYS A 43 -17.37 25.68 4.87
CA LYS A 43 -17.11 26.76 3.90
C LYS A 43 -18.13 26.80 2.76
N THR A 44 -18.56 25.66 2.27
CA THR A 44 -19.59 25.54 1.21
C THR A 44 -20.35 24.21 1.37
N ASP A 45 -21.55 24.10 0.79
CA ASP A 45 -22.30 22.84 0.76
C ASP A 45 -21.52 21.72 0.03
N TYR A 46 -20.75 22.08 -0.98
CA TYR A 46 -19.87 21.12 -1.66
C TYR A 46 -18.77 20.62 -0.73
N ALA A 47 -18.15 21.53 0.06
CA ALA A 47 -17.14 21.16 1.05
C ALA A 47 -17.73 20.19 2.09
N ALA A 48 -18.92 20.46 2.58
CA ALA A 48 -19.61 19.58 3.53
C ALA A 48 -19.84 18.17 2.97
N LYS A 49 -20.40 18.07 1.77
CA LYS A 49 -20.61 16.78 1.09
C LYS A 49 -19.30 16.04 0.81
N ASN A 50 -18.28 16.76 0.37
CA ASN A 50 -17.00 16.15 0.04
C ASN A 50 -16.23 15.72 1.31
N TYR A 51 -16.34 16.49 2.40
CA TYR A 51 -15.84 16.12 3.72
C TYR A 51 -16.49 14.83 4.23
N GLU A 52 -17.83 14.73 4.21
CA GLU A 52 -18.52 13.51 4.63
C GLU A 52 -18.15 12.31 3.76
N ALA A 53 -18.02 12.48 2.46
CA ALA A 53 -17.55 11.43 1.57
C ALA A 53 -16.13 10.93 1.91
N LYS A 54 -15.20 11.84 2.29
CA LYS A 54 -13.85 11.48 2.71
C LYS A 54 -13.82 10.88 4.11
N LYS A 55 -14.61 11.41 5.04
CA LYS A 55 -14.81 10.82 6.37
C LYS A 55 -15.40 9.41 6.27
N GLY A 56 -16.30 9.17 5.32
CA GLY A 56 -16.87 7.86 5.03
C GLY A 56 -15.81 6.79 4.70
N LEU A 57 -14.66 7.16 4.14
CA LEU A 57 -13.55 6.22 3.93
C LEU A 57 -12.95 5.70 5.24
N LEU A 58 -13.05 6.46 6.32
CA LEU A 58 -12.64 6.01 7.66
C LEU A 58 -13.66 5.04 8.26
N LEU A 59 -14.90 5.07 7.79
CA LEU A 59 -16.01 4.20 8.22
C LEU A 59 -16.15 2.94 7.34
N ASP A 60 -15.32 2.78 6.33
CA ASP A 60 -15.26 1.57 5.50
C ASP A 60 -14.08 0.70 5.91
N ARG A 61 -14.34 -0.39 6.64
CA ARG A 61 -13.30 -1.34 7.12
C ARG A 61 -12.47 -1.97 6.01
N TYR A 62 -12.99 -2.01 4.78
CA TYR A 62 -12.29 -2.57 3.62
C TYR A 62 -11.47 -1.51 2.88
N SER A 63 -11.66 -0.25 3.21
CA SER A 63 -10.80 0.81 2.67
C SER A 63 -9.41 0.76 3.29
N ASN A 64 -8.44 1.32 2.58
CA ASN A 64 -7.10 1.50 3.14
C ASN A 64 -7.08 2.37 4.41
N TYR A 65 -8.12 3.19 4.63
CA TYR A 65 -8.19 4.14 5.74
C TYR A 65 -9.00 3.64 6.94
N GLY A 66 -9.99 2.77 6.72
CA GLY A 66 -10.93 2.34 7.76
C GLY A 66 -10.49 1.14 8.59
N LYS A 67 -9.49 0.38 8.16
CA LYS A 67 -9.02 -0.84 8.84
C LYS A 67 -8.70 -0.62 10.32
N TYR A 68 -7.85 0.34 10.65
CA TYR A 68 -7.46 0.62 12.04
C TYR A 68 -8.56 1.33 12.84
N PRO A 69 -9.29 2.32 12.29
CA PRO A 69 -10.47 2.86 12.94
C PRO A 69 -11.51 1.81 13.31
N HIS A 70 -11.76 0.80 12.45
CA HIS A 70 -12.68 -0.29 12.75
C HIS A 70 -12.17 -1.16 13.92
N ASP A 71 -10.89 -1.52 13.92
CA ASP A 71 -10.27 -2.26 15.02
C ASP A 71 -10.38 -1.50 16.34
N LEU A 72 -10.05 -0.21 16.33
CA LEU A 72 -10.18 0.66 17.50
C LEU A 72 -11.64 0.81 17.95
N ALA A 73 -12.60 0.82 17.02
CA ALA A 73 -14.02 0.86 17.34
C ALA A 73 -14.51 -0.41 18.02
N PHE A 74 -13.98 -1.57 17.65
CA PHE A 74 -14.24 -2.82 18.36
C PHE A 74 -13.65 -2.80 19.78
N GLN A 75 -12.43 -2.30 19.94
CA GLN A 75 -11.83 -2.10 21.25
C GLN A 75 -12.68 -1.15 22.12
N ARG A 76 -13.19 -0.06 21.52
CA ARG A 76 -14.12 0.84 22.20
C ARG A 76 -15.35 0.09 22.73
N TYR A 77 -15.98 -0.73 21.89
CA TYR A 77 -17.13 -1.55 22.30
C TYR A 77 -16.80 -2.40 23.52
N VAL A 78 -15.69 -3.11 23.49
CA VAL A 78 -15.26 -3.99 24.61
C VAL A 78 -15.01 -3.19 25.89
N ILE A 79 -14.26 -2.08 25.79
CA ILE A 79 -13.89 -1.26 26.96
C ILE A 79 -15.14 -0.62 27.57
N GLU A 80 -15.98 0.03 26.78
CA GLU A 80 -17.21 0.68 27.28
C GLU A 80 -18.20 -0.32 27.86
N HIS A 81 -18.25 -1.56 27.35
CA HIS A 81 -19.06 -2.64 27.92
C HIS A 81 -18.52 -3.11 29.26
N ALA A 82 -17.20 -3.30 29.36
CA ALA A 82 -16.55 -3.71 30.59
C ALA A 82 -16.74 -2.66 31.70
N LEU A 83 -16.54 -1.38 31.37
CA LEU A 83 -16.73 -0.27 32.33
C LEU A 83 -18.17 -0.19 32.83
N ARG A 84 -19.15 -0.23 31.92
CA ARG A 84 -20.58 -0.24 32.30
C ARG A 84 -20.92 -1.42 33.21
N LYS A 85 -20.38 -2.61 32.93
CA LYS A 85 -20.59 -3.80 33.76
C LYS A 85 -19.97 -3.64 35.15
N ALA A 86 -18.87 -2.90 35.27
CA ALA A 86 -18.21 -2.57 36.51
C ALA A 86 -18.85 -1.39 37.27
N GLY A 87 -19.90 -0.76 36.71
CA GLY A 87 -20.51 0.45 37.28
C GLY A 87 -19.66 1.73 37.12
N ASP A 88 -18.65 1.69 36.24
CA ASP A 88 -17.77 2.81 35.98
C ASP A 88 -18.29 3.62 34.78
N ASN A 89 -18.64 4.88 35.01
CA ASN A 89 -19.21 5.79 34.00
C ASN A 89 -18.20 6.86 33.55
N ARG A 90 -16.89 6.67 33.79
CA ARG A 90 -15.89 7.64 33.34
C ARG A 90 -15.92 7.77 31.81
N PRO A 91 -15.80 8.99 31.26
CA PRO A 91 -15.64 9.19 29.83
C PRO A 91 -14.29 8.62 29.38
N VAL A 92 -14.30 7.92 28.25
CA VAL A 92 -13.09 7.36 27.64
C VAL A 92 -12.89 7.98 26.28
N ASN A 93 -11.66 8.42 26.00
CA ASN A 93 -11.27 8.94 24.70
C ASN A 93 -10.46 7.88 23.95
N PHE A 94 -10.69 7.84 22.63
CA PHE A 94 -10.08 6.84 21.75
C PHE A 94 -9.21 7.54 20.71
N TYR A 95 -7.92 7.25 20.77
CA TYR A 95 -6.92 7.77 19.87
C TYR A 95 -6.20 6.63 19.16
N LEU A 96 -5.93 6.82 17.88
CA LEU A 96 -5.03 5.93 17.15
C LEU A 96 -3.60 6.48 17.30
N ALA A 97 -2.79 5.81 18.12
CA ALA A 97 -1.38 6.11 18.27
C ALA A 97 -0.60 5.51 17.09
N VAL A 98 0.14 6.34 16.39
CA VAL A 98 0.90 5.95 15.18
C VAL A 98 2.27 6.61 15.20
N LEU A 99 3.22 6.04 14.46
CA LEU A 99 4.51 6.67 14.27
C LEU A 99 4.37 7.94 13.40
N ASN A 100 5.09 8.97 13.77
CA ASN A 100 5.05 10.26 13.09
C ASN A 100 5.98 10.26 11.88
N SER A 101 5.42 10.29 10.68
CA SER A 101 6.18 10.32 9.43
C SER A 101 7.01 11.60 9.22
N GLU A 102 6.74 12.66 10.00
CA GLU A 102 7.50 13.92 9.98
C GLU A 102 8.68 13.90 10.96
N TYR A 103 8.76 12.87 11.81
CA TYR A 103 9.85 12.73 12.78
C TYR A 103 11.13 12.28 12.07
N ALA A 104 12.12 13.16 12.01
CA ALA A 104 13.44 12.85 11.48
C ALA A 104 14.42 12.67 12.66
N PHE A 105 14.93 11.46 12.84
CA PHE A 105 15.82 11.09 13.94
C PHE A 105 17.13 11.89 13.88
N ASP A 106 17.59 12.41 15.00
CA ASP A 106 18.82 13.20 15.10
C ASP A 106 20.10 12.37 15.24
N GLY A 107 19.96 11.06 15.46
CA GLY A 107 21.08 10.13 15.65
C GLY A 107 21.51 9.99 17.11
N THR A 108 20.79 10.59 18.08
CA THR A 108 21.15 10.51 19.51
C THR A 108 21.13 9.07 20.02
N ARG A 109 22.19 8.66 20.72
CA ARG A 109 22.30 7.36 21.34
C ARG A 109 22.68 7.50 22.82
N ASP A 110 22.24 6.55 23.64
CA ASP A 110 22.64 6.43 25.04
C ASP A 110 24.06 5.84 25.20
N ALA A 111 24.51 5.72 26.42
CA ALA A 111 25.82 5.13 26.75
C ALA A 111 25.99 3.65 26.33
N ASN A 112 24.88 2.95 26.06
CA ASN A 112 24.86 1.56 25.61
C ASN A 112 24.70 1.46 24.08
N GLY A 113 24.66 2.59 23.35
CA GLY A 113 24.47 2.61 21.91
C GLY A 113 23.02 2.53 21.44
N ASN A 114 22.03 2.52 22.33
CA ASN A 114 20.61 2.47 21.96
C ASN A 114 20.13 3.84 21.46
N CYS A 115 19.26 3.84 20.45
CA CYS A 115 18.64 5.08 19.96
C CYS A 115 17.78 5.75 21.04
N VAL A 116 17.93 7.06 21.20
CA VAL A 116 17.14 7.88 22.12
C VAL A 116 16.29 8.84 21.28
N TYR A 117 14.98 8.65 21.32
CA TYR A 117 14.02 9.39 20.49
C TYR A 117 13.50 10.62 21.25
N ASN A 118 14.28 11.70 21.22
CA ASN A 118 13.91 12.97 21.80
C ASN A 118 12.88 13.70 20.94
N GLN A 119 12.18 14.68 21.51
CA GLN A 119 11.42 15.63 20.72
C GLN A 119 12.37 16.49 19.87
N ILE A 120 12.15 16.55 18.54
CA ILE A 120 12.99 17.25 17.57
C ILE A 120 12.15 18.25 16.79
N GLY A 121 12.46 19.54 16.87
CA GLY A 121 11.71 20.58 16.16
C GLY A 121 10.20 20.60 16.47
N GLY A 122 9.82 20.24 17.69
CA GLY A 122 8.41 20.11 18.10
C GLY A 122 7.72 18.83 17.63
N GLN A 123 8.45 17.91 16.97
CA GLN A 123 7.93 16.62 16.54
C GLN A 123 8.32 15.52 17.54
N GLU A 124 7.36 14.69 17.91
CA GLU A 124 7.56 13.46 18.68
C GLU A 124 7.52 12.25 17.77
N LEU A 125 8.20 11.17 18.15
CA LEU A 125 8.22 9.92 17.40
C LEU A 125 6.82 9.31 17.22
N VAL A 126 5.95 9.46 18.23
CA VAL A 126 4.57 8.99 18.20
C VAL A 126 3.64 10.20 18.14
N THR A 127 2.64 10.12 17.28
CA THR A 127 1.56 11.11 17.17
C THR A 127 0.21 10.43 17.29
N PHE A 128 -0.86 11.18 17.55
CA PHE A 128 -2.17 10.65 17.85
C PHE A 128 -3.21 11.20 16.86
N LEU A 129 -4.09 10.32 16.34
CA LEU A 129 -5.27 10.75 15.61
C LEU A 129 -6.49 10.59 16.54
N ASP A 130 -7.23 11.68 16.73
CA ASP A 130 -8.48 11.65 17.47
C ASP A 130 -9.54 10.88 16.67
N MET A 131 -9.95 9.73 17.20
CA MET A 131 -10.90 8.82 16.58
C MET A 131 -12.22 8.73 17.37
N ASN A 132 -12.47 9.65 18.31
CA ASN A 132 -13.66 9.62 19.15
C ASN A 132 -14.96 9.61 18.32
N GLU A 133 -15.08 10.52 17.36
CA GLU A 133 -16.26 10.62 16.48
C GLU A 133 -16.38 9.37 15.59
N ILE A 134 -15.29 8.94 14.98
CA ILE A 134 -15.27 7.82 14.04
C ILE A 134 -15.60 6.50 14.77
N THR A 135 -14.96 6.24 15.89
CA THR A 135 -15.21 5.00 16.65
C THR A 135 -16.61 4.96 17.24
N LEU A 136 -17.21 6.11 17.58
CA LEU A 136 -18.59 6.20 18.01
C LEU A 136 -19.56 5.88 16.86
N ALA A 137 -19.32 6.44 15.68
CA ALA A 137 -20.13 6.16 14.49
C ALA A 137 -20.09 4.67 14.09
N TYR A 138 -18.97 4.00 14.32
CA TYR A 138 -18.84 2.56 14.06
C TYR A 138 -19.68 1.66 14.97
N GLN A 139 -20.14 2.13 16.16
CA GLN A 139 -20.80 1.25 17.14
C GLN A 139 -22.03 0.54 16.57
N THR A 140 -22.80 1.23 15.72
CA THR A 140 -23.97 0.62 15.06
C THR A 140 -23.56 -0.52 14.12
N PHE A 141 -22.42 -0.40 13.43
CA PHE A 141 -21.89 -1.46 12.55
C PHE A 141 -21.36 -2.62 13.37
N ILE A 142 -20.58 -2.36 14.43
CA ILE A 142 -20.05 -3.39 15.34
C ILE A 142 -21.16 -4.25 15.92
N LEU A 143 -22.24 -3.65 16.41
CA LEU A 143 -23.40 -4.38 16.95
C LEU A 143 -24.04 -5.29 15.90
N LYS A 144 -24.20 -4.81 14.67
CA LYS A 144 -24.73 -5.62 13.56
C LYS A 144 -23.82 -6.79 13.21
N GLU A 145 -22.51 -6.57 13.19
CA GLU A 145 -21.51 -7.62 12.91
C GLU A 145 -21.51 -8.68 14.00
N ILE A 146 -21.57 -8.28 15.28
CA ILE A 146 -21.67 -9.23 16.42
C ILE A 146 -22.92 -10.08 16.27
N ALA A 147 -24.08 -9.48 16.06
CA ALA A 147 -25.34 -10.22 15.90
C ALA A 147 -25.30 -11.19 14.70
N MET A 148 -24.67 -10.76 13.60
CA MET A 148 -24.46 -11.62 12.44
C MET A 148 -23.57 -12.82 12.77
N LEU A 149 -22.44 -12.61 13.45
CA LEU A 149 -21.51 -13.68 13.85
C LEU A 149 -22.18 -14.65 14.83
N GLU A 150 -22.91 -14.14 15.82
CA GLU A 150 -23.70 -14.96 16.76
C GLU A 150 -24.71 -15.83 16.01
N SER A 151 -25.37 -15.28 14.99
CA SER A 151 -26.31 -16.04 14.15
C SER A 151 -25.64 -17.18 13.36
N TYR A 152 -24.38 -17.00 12.95
CA TYR A 152 -23.61 -18.07 12.31
C TYR A 152 -23.19 -19.16 13.30
N ILE A 153 -22.72 -18.77 14.49
CA ILE A 153 -22.30 -19.71 15.53
C ILE A 153 -23.48 -20.55 16.04
N ALA A 154 -24.68 -19.94 16.13
CA ALA A 154 -25.88 -20.61 16.60
C ALA A 154 -26.47 -21.62 15.60
N LYS A 155 -26.01 -21.67 14.34
CA LYS A 155 -26.50 -22.62 13.34
C LYS A 155 -26.00 -24.03 13.63
N PRO A 156 -26.87 -25.04 13.65
CA PRO A 156 -26.50 -26.42 13.98
C PRO A 156 -25.61 -27.09 12.91
N ASN A 157 -25.57 -26.53 11.69
CA ASN A 157 -24.73 -27.05 10.61
C ASN A 157 -24.24 -25.88 9.68
N PRO A 158 -23.20 -25.17 10.06
CA PRO A 158 -22.71 -24.00 9.30
C PRO A 158 -22.17 -24.39 7.92
N VAL A 159 -21.80 -25.65 7.68
CA VAL A 159 -21.22 -26.14 6.42
C VAL A 159 -22.21 -26.13 5.26
N ASN A 160 -23.50 -26.19 5.52
CA ASN A 160 -24.55 -26.19 4.48
C ASN A 160 -25.08 -24.78 4.15
N THR A 161 -24.46 -23.72 4.65
CA THR A 161 -24.85 -22.36 4.32
C THR A 161 -24.34 -22.02 2.93
N LYS A 162 -25.22 -21.53 2.03
CA LYS A 162 -24.79 -21.00 0.73
C LYS A 162 -23.83 -19.85 0.97
N VAL A 163 -22.59 -20.03 0.60
CA VAL A 163 -21.52 -19.05 0.79
C VAL A 163 -21.40 -18.22 -0.48
N THR A 164 -21.35 -16.89 -0.31
CA THR A 164 -21.01 -15.96 -1.39
C THR A 164 -19.62 -15.42 -1.15
N VAL A 165 -18.85 -15.15 -2.20
CA VAL A 165 -17.60 -14.40 -2.09
C VAL A 165 -17.86 -12.90 -2.26
N GLY A 166 -16.99 -12.11 -1.65
CA GLY A 166 -17.08 -10.67 -1.72
C GLY A 166 -15.76 -10.01 -1.32
N ASN A 167 -15.80 -8.70 -1.13
CA ASN A 167 -14.62 -7.92 -0.73
C ASN A 167 -13.97 -8.41 0.57
N TRP A 168 -14.73 -9.07 1.46
CA TRP A 168 -14.19 -9.71 2.67
C TRP A 168 -13.28 -10.91 2.38
N CYS A 169 -13.30 -11.46 1.18
CA CYS A 169 -12.42 -12.55 0.77
C CYS A 169 -11.05 -12.04 0.33
N ALA A 170 -10.95 -10.80 -0.16
CA ALA A 170 -9.69 -10.17 -0.53
C ALA A 170 -9.87 -8.64 -0.60
N TRP A 171 -9.60 -7.96 0.49
CA TRP A 171 -9.74 -6.49 0.58
C TRP A 171 -8.45 -5.71 0.30
N GLY A 172 -7.37 -6.39 -0.02
CA GLY A 172 -6.09 -5.75 -0.34
C GLY A 172 -5.09 -6.72 -0.94
N LYS A 173 -3.96 -6.21 -1.36
CA LYS A 173 -2.83 -7.01 -1.83
C LYS A 173 -2.35 -7.90 -0.66
N ASN A 174 -2.29 -9.19 -0.85
CA ASN A 174 -1.90 -10.19 0.16
C ASN A 174 -2.89 -10.40 1.33
N THR A 175 -4.14 -10.00 1.18
CA THR A 175 -5.18 -10.22 2.21
C THR A 175 -6.27 -11.16 1.72
N GLU A 176 -5.92 -12.11 0.87
CA GLU A 176 -6.85 -13.10 0.37
C GLU A 176 -7.21 -14.12 1.46
N CYS A 177 -8.50 -14.40 1.63
CA CYS A 177 -8.97 -15.41 2.55
C CYS A 177 -8.48 -16.79 2.11
N VAL A 178 -7.84 -17.53 3.00
CA VAL A 178 -7.30 -18.87 2.69
C VAL A 178 -8.39 -19.88 2.30
N PHE A 179 -9.64 -19.63 2.64
CA PHE A 179 -10.77 -20.50 2.36
C PHE A 179 -11.54 -20.17 1.08
N TRP A 180 -11.17 -19.09 0.36
CA TRP A 180 -11.97 -18.67 -0.80
C TRP A 180 -12.10 -19.77 -1.87
N LYS A 181 -11.04 -20.53 -2.13
CA LYS A 181 -11.06 -21.68 -3.05
C LYS A 181 -11.94 -22.84 -2.54
N HIS A 182 -12.06 -22.98 -1.22
CA HIS A 182 -12.99 -23.95 -0.63
C HIS A 182 -14.45 -23.50 -0.80
N CYS A 183 -14.72 -22.23 -0.57
CA CYS A 183 -16.06 -21.66 -0.77
C CYS A 183 -16.49 -21.72 -2.25
N PHE A 184 -15.55 -21.63 -3.17
CA PHE A 184 -15.76 -21.72 -4.62
C PHE A 184 -15.01 -22.92 -5.22
N GLN A 185 -15.54 -24.10 -4.97
CA GLN A 185 -14.94 -25.35 -5.45
C GLN A 185 -14.69 -25.37 -6.96
N LYS A 186 -15.59 -24.76 -7.75
CA LYS A 186 -15.40 -24.63 -9.20
C LYS A 186 -14.14 -23.86 -9.59
N LEU A 187 -13.75 -22.84 -8.82
CA LEU A 187 -12.50 -22.08 -9.07
C LEU A 187 -11.23 -22.89 -8.81
N ARG A 188 -11.32 -23.97 -8.04
CA ARG A 188 -10.17 -24.85 -7.80
C ARG A 188 -9.68 -25.53 -9.06
N ASP A 189 -10.60 -25.83 -9.94
CA ASP A 189 -10.36 -26.61 -11.16
C ASP A 189 -10.06 -25.73 -12.37
N VAL A 190 -10.19 -24.39 -12.20
CA VAL A 190 -9.83 -23.42 -13.22
C VAL A 190 -8.41 -22.93 -12.95
N PRO A 191 -7.46 -23.09 -13.90
CA PRO A 191 -6.12 -22.53 -13.76
C PRO A 191 -6.17 -21.02 -13.50
N ASP A 192 -5.30 -20.53 -12.62
CA ASP A 192 -5.30 -19.11 -12.21
C ASP A 192 -5.21 -18.13 -13.39
N TYR A 193 -4.45 -18.48 -14.43
CA TYR A 193 -4.31 -17.67 -15.63
C TYR A 193 -5.55 -17.68 -16.55
N ASN A 194 -6.44 -18.66 -16.43
CA ASN A 194 -7.69 -18.77 -17.20
C ASN A 194 -8.88 -18.17 -16.45
N SER A 195 -8.73 -17.85 -15.19
CA SER A 195 -9.84 -17.40 -14.35
C SER A 195 -10.30 -15.99 -14.74
N ALA A 196 -11.63 -15.78 -14.85
CA ALA A 196 -12.23 -14.48 -15.16
C ALA A 196 -11.77 -13.34 -14.23
N ASN A 197 -11.41 -13.69 -12.98
CA ASN A 197 -10.89 -12.72 -12.02
C ASN A 197 -9.42 -12.35 -12.24
N LYS A 198 -8.77 -12.85 -13.27
CA LYS A 198 -7.38 -12.55 -13.65
C LYS A 198 -7.24 -11.65 -14.88
N TYR A 199 -8.34 -11.09 -15.41
CA TYR A 199 -8.21 -10.04 -16.42
C TYR A 199 -7.27 -8.94 -15.92
N LEU A 200 -6.29 -8.58 -16.75
CA LEU A 200 -5.25 -7.61 -16.40
C LEU A 200 -5.85 -6.27 -15.98
N ASN A 201 -5.35 -5.76 -14.86
CA ASN A 201 -5.63 -4.42 -14.34
C ASN A 201 -7.08 -4.09 -13.98
N SER A 202 -7.88 -5.06 -13.67
CA SER A 202 -9.07 -4.87 -12.89
C SER A 202 -10.42 -5.24 -13.50
N HIS A 203 -11.12 -6.00 -12.75
CA HIS A 203 -12.55 -6.25 -12.79
C HIS A 203 -13.42 -4.98 -12.68
N GLN A 204 -12.81 -3.84 -12.41
CA GLN A 204 -13.48 -2.55 -12.37
C GLN A 204 -13.94 -2.08 -13.74
N SER A 205 -13.39 -2.65 -14.80
CA SER A 205 -13.81 -2.39 -16.19
C SER A 205 -15.23 -2.84 -16.50
N PHE A 206 -15.83 -3.67 -15.65
CA PHE A 206 -17.16 -4.24 -15.85
C PHE A 206 -18.25 -3.55 -15.04
N LYS A 207 -18.00 -2.36 -14.51
CA LYS A 207 -18.98 -1.59 -13.70
C LYS A 207 -20.27 -1.28 -14.45
N ASP A 208 -20.19 -1.01 -15.75
CA ASP A 208 -21.34 -0.72 -16.61
C ASP A 208 -22.30 -1.93 -16.71
N TYR A 209 -21.83 -3.11 -16.37
CA TYR A 209 -22.59 -4.35 -16.34
C TYR A 209 -22.90 -4.84 -14.93
N GLY A 210 -22.80 -3.96 -13.92
CA GLY A 210 -23.12 -4.27 -12.54
C GLY A 210 -22.03 -5.06 -11.79
N ILE A 211 -20.86 -5.26 -12.39
CA ILE A 211 -19.75 -5.98 -11.77
C ILE A 211 -18.86 -5.01 -11.00
N VAL A 212 -18.87 -5.12 -9.68
CA VAL A 212 -18.06 -4.28 -8.78
C VAL A 212 -17.15 -5.18 -7.92
N GLY A 213 -15.87 -5.21 -8.28
CA GLY A 213 -14.87 -6.03 -7.60
C GLY A 213 -14.65 -7.41 -8.21
N LYS A 214 -13.51 -8.00 -7.90
CA LYS A 214 -13.02 -9.19 -8.59
C LYS A 214 -13.85 -10.47 -8.37
N TYR A 215 -14.56 -10.57 -7.27
CA TYR A 215 -15.35 -11.76 -6.97
C TYR A 215 -16.80 -11.68 -7.44
N GLU A 216 -17.26 -10.50 -7.86
CA GLU A 216 -18.62 -10.37 -8.37
C GLU A 216 -18.82 -11.13 -9.67
N LEU A 217 -17.82 -11.17 -10.55
CA LEU A 217 -17.82 -12.03 -11.75
C LEU A 217 -18.15 -13.49 -11.38
N VAL A 218 -17.46 -14.01 -10.36
CA VAL A 218 -17.60 -15.39 -9.90
C VAL A 218 -18.99 -15.62 -9.30
N ASN A 219 -19.51 -14.69 -8.51
CA ASN A 219 -20.86 -14.75 -7.93
C ASN A 219 -21.95 -14.79 -9.01
N GLN A 220 -21.71 -14.12 -10.13
CA GLN A 220 -22.61 -14.08 -11.28
C GLN A 220 -22.42 -15.25 -12.26
N GLY A 221 -21.47 -16.14 -11.99
CA GLY A 221 -21.25 -17.34 -12.77
C GLY A 221 -20.21 -17.24 -13.88
N TYR A 222 -19.46 -16.16 -13.95
CA TYR A 222 -18.33 -15.99 -14.89
C TYR A 222 -17.06 -16.55 -14.23
N TRP A 223 -16.64 -17.75 -14.62
CA TRP A 223 -15.54 -18.47 -13.98
C TRP A 223 -14.23 -18.37 -14.77
N GLN A 224 -14.32 -18.47 -16.10
CA GLN A 224 -13.18 -18.44 -17.01
C GLN A 224 -13.17 -17.12 -17.81
N LEU A 225 -12.04 -16.83 -18.45
CA LEU A 225 -11.90 -15.63 -19.27
C LEU A 225 -12.95 -15.56 -20.38
N ASP A 226 -13.27 -16.69 -21.01
CA ASP A 226 -14.24 -16.79 -22.11
C ASP A 226 -15.70 -16.75 -21.64
N ASP A 227 -15.99 -16.97 -20.37
CA ASP A 227 -17.32 -16.75 -19.83
C ASP A 227 -17.74 -15.26 -19.88
N VAL A 228 -16.75 -14.34 -19.83
CA VAL A 228 -17.03 -12.91 -19.90
C VAL A 228 -17.35 -12.50 -21.33
N PRO A 229 -18.52 -11.87 -21.62
CA PRO A 229 -18.86 -11.43 -22.96
C PRO A 229 -17.79 -10.50 -23.56
N SER A 230 -17.35 -10.76 -24.80
CA SER A 230 -16.30 -9.97 -25.45
C SER A 230 -16.68 -8.49 -25.60
N GLY A 231 -17.96 -8.17 -25.73
CA GLY A 231 -18.46 -6.79 -25.78
C GLY A 231 -18.27 -6.00 -24.48
N TRP A 232 -17.97 -6.66 -23.36
CA TRP A 232 -17.64 -5.98 -22.09
C TRP A 232 -16.19 -5.50 -22.03
N LEU A 233 -15.34 -6.03 -22.92
CA LEU A 233 -13.90 -5.76 -22.90
C LEU A 233 -13.60 -4.45 -23.62
N THR A 234 -13.54 -3.35 -22.86
CA THR A 234 -13.21 -2.03 -23.39
C THR A 234 -11.72 -1.75 -23.39
N SER A 235 -10.96 -2.32 -22.44
CA SER A 235 -9.52 -2.19 -22.36
C SER A 235 -8.82 -2.99 -23.45
N GLU A 236 -7.85 -2.38 -24.13
CA GLU A 236 -7.06 -3.05 -25.16
C GLU A 236 -6.31 -4.25 -24.60
N ASN A 237 -5.74 -4.15 -23.42
CA ASN A 237 -5.09 -5.27 -22.76
C ASN A 237 -6.05 -6.45 -22.50
N HIS A 238 -7.31 -6.18 -22.16
CA HIS A 238 -8.29 -7.25 -21.95
C HIS A 238 -8.65 -7.93 -23.28
N LYS A 239 -8.76 -7.17 -24.36
CA LYS A 239 -9.04 -7.73 -25.69
C LYS A 239 -7.89 -8.61 -26.16
N ILE A 240 -6.65 -8.12 -26.05
CA ILE A 240 -5.44 -8.89 -26.37
C ILE A 240 -5.38 -10.17 -25.52
N GLN A 241 -5.61 -10.06 -24.20
CA GLN A 241 -5.59 -11.21 -23.31
C GLN A 241 -6.65 -12.26 -23.70
N ARG A 242 -7.85 -11.80 -24.04
CA ARG A 242 -8.93 -12.66 -24.50
C ARG A 242 -8.63 -13.31 -25.85
N ASP A 243 -8.12 -12.55 -26.81
CA ASP A 243 -7.76 -13.05 -28.13
C ASP A 243 -6.66 -14.11 -28.04
N CYS A 244 -5.62 -13.86 -27.23
CA CYS A 244 -4.58 -14.85 -26.96
C CYS A 244 -5.14 -16.13 -26.31
N PHE A 245 -6.10 -15.98 -25.38
CA PHE A 245 -6.74 -17.12 -24.74
C PHE A 245 -7.58 -17.94 -25.74
N ASP A 246 -8.42 -17.27 -26.53
CA ASP A 246 -9.32 -17.91 -27.49
C ASP A 246 -8.55 -18.64 -28.61
N ASN A 247 -7.41 -18.11 -29.03
CA ASN A 247 -6.59 -18.64 -30.13
C ASN A 247 -5.40 -19.50 -29.68
N GLY A 248 -5.13 -19.59 -28.37
CA GLY A 248 -3.96 -20.30 -27.86
C GLY A 248 -2.63 -19.67 -28.30
N THR A 249 -2.60 -18.34 -28.47
CA THR A 249 -1.44 -17.60 -28.99
C THR A 249 -0.81 -16.71 -27.92
N GLU A 250 0.39 -16.22 -28.22
CA GLU A 250 1.08 -15.18 -27.43
C GLU A 250 1.03 -13.86 -28.17
N HIS A 251 0.98 -12.76 -27.42
CA HIS A 251 1.07 -11.41 -27.96
C HIS A 251 2.41 -10.77 -27.59
N ILE A 252 3.20 -10.43 -28.61
CA ILE A 252 4.47 -9.72 -28.48
C ILE A 252 4.45 -8.51 -29.40
N ASP A 253 4.46 -7.32 -28.81
CA ASP A 253 4.60 -6.06 -29.55
C ASP A 253 6.09 -5.85 -29.93
N LYS A 254 6.47 -6.42 -31.07
CA LYS A 254 7.87 -6.38 -31.56
C LYS A 254 8.37 -4.98 -31.85
N GLU A 255 7.49 -4.09 -32.32
CA GLU A 255 7.87 -2.70 -32.64
C GLU A 255 8.18 -1.93 -31.38
N LYS A 256 7.33 -2.08 -30.38
CA LYS A 256 7.54 -1.45 -29.06
C LYS A 256 8.76 -2.02 -28.32
N MET A 257 8.98 -3.32 -28.42
CA MET A 257 10.20 -3.93 -27.89
C MET A 257 11.45 -3.35 -28.56
N ARG A 258 11.49 -3.30 -29.91
CA ARG A 258 12.60 -2.73 -30.65
C ARG A 258 12.86 -1.28 -30.27
N PHE A 259 11.80 -0.46 -30.19
CA PHE A 259 11.89 0.94 -29.78
C PHE A 259 12.59 1.13 -28.43
N TRP A 260 12.39 0.23 -27.48
CA TRP A 260 13.05 0.32 -26.18
C TRP A 260 14.45 -0.29 -26.18
N LEU A 261 14.66 -1.38 -26.93
CA LEU A 261 15.99 -2.00 -27.07
C LEU A 261 16.97 -1.06 -27.80
N ASP A 262 16.53 -0.32 -28.81
CA ASP A 262 17.35 0.63 -29.55
C ASP A 262 17.81 1.84 -28.71
N LYS A 263 17.26 2.03 -27.51
CA LYS A 263 17.67 3.08 -26.56
C LYS A 263 18.75 2.61 -25.58
N ILE A 264 19.09 1.34 -25.59
CA ILE A 264 20.06 0.79 -24.68
C ILE A 264 21.46 1.07 -25.23
N GLU A 265 22.26 1.77 -24.43
CA GLU A 265 23.67 2.07 -24.69
C GLU A 265 24.55 1.28 -23.72
N TYR A 266 25.68 0.75 -24.23
CA TYR A 266 26.64 0.05 -23.40
C TYR A 266 27.67 1.02 -22.79
N PRO A 267 28.18 0.71 -21.59
CA PRO A 267 27.89 -0.48 -20.77
C PRO A 267 26.47 -0.44 -20.19
N ILE A 268 25.89 -1.63 -19.98
CA ILE A 268 24.64 -1.76 -19.25
C ILE A 268 24.95 -2.08 -17.79
N TYR A 269 24.40 -1.29 -16.87
CA TYR A 269 24.49 -1.49 -15.43
C TYR A 269 23.21 -2.15 -14.95
N HIS A 270 23.20 -3.47 -14.74
CA HIS A 270 22.10 -4.18 -14.10
C HIS A 270 22.19 -3.95 -12.59
N PHE A 271 21.29 -3.13 -12.07
CA PHE A 271 21.38 -2.60 -10.73
C PHE A 271 20.14 -2.92 -9.89
N ASP A 272 20.36 -3.31 -8.65
CA ASP A 272 19.29 -3.61 -7.69
C ASP A 272 19.70 -3.22 -6.28
N PHE A 273 18.70 -2.78 -5.47
CA PHE A 273 18.87 -2.44 -4.06
C PHE A 273 18.07 -3.38 -3.16
N GLU A 274 18.69 -3.74 -2.03
CA GLU A 274 17.99 -4.31 -0.92
C GLU A 274 17.81 -3.29 0.22
N THR A 275 16.59 -3.26 0.79
CA THR A 275 16.23 -2.26 1.80
C THR A 275 15.50 -2.89 2.98
N PHE A 276 15.65 -2.27 4.13
CA PHE A 276 14.97 -2.67 5.35
C PHE A 276 14.07 -1.54 5.89
N PRO A 277 12.73 -1.69 5.84
CA PRO A 277 11.79 -0.69 6.36
C PRO A 277 11.68 -0.81 7.89
N CYS A 278 12.60 -0.20 8.62
CA CYS A 278 12.56 -0.23 10.08
C CYS A 278 11.42 0.66 10.62
N PRO A 279 10.55 0.15 11.52
CA PRO A 279 9.51 0.97 12.14
C PRO A 279 10.08 2.17 12.89
N LEU A 280 11.17 1.96 13.62
CA LEU A 280 11.88 3.02 14.34
C LEU A 280 13.14 3.42 13.57
N PRO A 281 13.37 4.73 13.34
CA PRO A 281 14.56 5.19 12.65
C PRO A 281 15.83 4.83 13.46
N ARG A 282 16.85 4.36 12.77
CA ARG A 282 18.11 3.91 13.36
C ARG A 282 19.25 4.87 13.16
N PHE A 283 19.20 5.58 12.03
CA PHE A 283 20.27 6.47 11.59
C PHE A 283 19.78 7.91 11.48
N LYS A 284 20.70 8.85 11.58
CA LYS A 284 20.42 10.28 11.47
C LYS A 284 19.65 10.59 10.16
N ARG A 285 18.61 11.41 10.28
CA ARG A 285 17.66 11.81 9.22
C ARG A 285 16.70 10.73 8.74
N GLU A 286 16.78 9.51 9.26
CA GLU A 286 15.73 8.54 8.98
C GLU A 286 14.41 8.94 9.61
N THR A 287 13.33 8.58 8.94
CA THR A 287 11.96 8.69 9.43
C THR A 287 11.37 7.30 9.64
N PRO A 288 10.31 7.14 10.45
CA PRO A 288 9.65 5.85 10.66
C PRO A 288 9.24 5.17 9.35
N TYR A 289 9.56 3.88 9.25
CA TYR A 289 9.34 3.04 8.06
C TYR A 289 10.09 3.51 6.80
N ARG A 290 11.14 4.30 6.95
CA ARG A 290 12.03 4.61 5.83
C ARG A 290 12.65 3.32 5.30
N GLN A 291 12.68 3.18 3.98
CA GLN A 291 13.39 2.11 3.31
C GLN A 291 14.90 2.40 3.36
N SER A 292 15.57 1.91 4.40
CA SER A 292 17.01 2.04 4.56
C SER A 292 17.72 1.08 3.63
N VAL A 293 18.52 1.59 2.73
CA VAL A 293 19.36 0.77 1.84
C VAL A 293 20.52 0.16 2.65
N PHE A 294 20.70 -1.13 2.56
CA PHE A 294 21.79 -1.84 3.22
C PHE A 294 22.63 -2.68 2.27
N GLU A 295 22.14 -2.91 1.05
CA GLU A 295 22.80 -3.69 0.02
C GLU A 295 22.51 -3.12 -1.36
N PHE A 296 23.49 -3.18 -2.24
CA PHE A 296 23.25 -3.15 -3.68
C PHE A 296 23.98 -4.30 -4.37
N SER A 297 23.43 -4.74 -5.50
CA SER A 297 24.12 -5.59 -6.47
C SER A 297 24.22 -4.87 -7.81
N LEU A 298 25.36 -5.00 -8.45
CA LEU A 298 25.67 -4.38 -9.73
C LEU A 298 26.38 -5.39 -10.63
N HIS A 299 25.81 -5.65 -11.81
CA HIS A 299 26.46 -6.39 -12.88
C HIS A 299 26.64 -5.48 -14.08
N ILE A 300 27.85 -5.39 -14.62
CA ILE A 300 28.17 -4.53 -15.76
C ILE A 300 28.29 -5.38 -17.01
N GLU A 301 27.39 -5.22 -17.96
CA GLU A 301 27.45 -5.80 -19.29
C GLU A 301 28.10 -4.79 -20.23
N ARG A 302 29.35 -5.07 -20.64
CA ARG A 302 30.20 -4.12 -21.41
C ARG A 302 29.88 -4.08 -22.89
N ALA A 303 29.36 -5.18 -23.43
CA ALA A 303 28.85 -5.35 -24.79
C ALA A 303 27.85 -6.50 -24.80
N PRO A 304 27.03 -6.70 -25.86
CA PRO A 304 26.04 -7.76 -25.90
C PRO A 304 26.55 -9.12 -25.44
N GLY A 305 26.06 -9.60 -24.30
CA GLY A 305 26.46 -10.88 -23.69
C GLY A 305 27.83 -10.91 -23.05
N VAL A 306 28.52 -9.78 -22.94
CA VAL A 306 29.87 -9.68 -22.36
C VAL A 306 29.77 -9.13 -20.93
N CYS A 307 29.77 -10.02 -19.97
CA CYS A 307 29.84 -9.71 -18.54
C CYS A 307 30.79 -10.72 -17.86
N ASP A 308 31.92 -10.25 -17.37
CA ASP A 308 32.85 -11.07 -16.61
C ASP A 308 32.43 -11.11 -15.15
N LYS A 309 31.86 -12.25 -14.69
CA LYS A 309 31.36 -12.42 -13.34
C LYS A 309 32.38 -12.18 -12.22
N GLN A 310 33.68 -12.21 -12.53
CA GLN A 310 34.74 -11.94 -11.55
C GLN A 310 35.13 -10.46 -11.50
N LYS A 311 34.96 -9.74 -12.61
CA LYS A 311 35.42 -8.36 -12.76
C LYS A 311 34.30 -7.35 -12.83
N ASP A 312 33.11 -7.78 -13.32
CA ASP A 312 31.96 -6.94 -13.61
C ASP A 312 30.75 -7.22 -12.66
N ASN A 313 31.04 -7.89 -11.53
CA ASN A 313 30.03 -8.17 -10.50
C ASN A 313 30.46 -7.57 -9.18
N PHE A 314 29.67 -6.63 -8.65
CA PHE A 314 29.97 -5.89 -7.43
C PHE A 314 28.78 -6.00 -6.48
N ILE A 315 29.07 -6.27 -5.22
CA ILE A 315 28.08 -6.32 -4.14
C ILE A 315 28.64 -5.50 -3.00
N PHE A 316 27.80 -4.59 -2.49
CA PHE A 316 28.02 -3.95 -1.19
C PHE A 316 26.97 -4.47 -0.23
N LEU A 317 27.39 -4.91 0.93
CA LEU A 317 26.49 -5.42 1.98
C LEU A 317 26.91 -4.86 3.33
N ASN A 318 26.05 -4.06 3.95
CA ASN A 318 26.15 -3.71 5.36
C ASN A 318 25.53 -4.86 6.20
N ALA A 319 26.35 -5.87 6.51
CA ALA A 319 25.90 -7.08 7.18
C ALA A 319 25.57 -6.86 8.67
N GLU A 320 26.26 -5.96 9.34
CA GLU A 320 26.08 -5.72 10.78
C GLU A 320 24.86 -4.85 11.09
N CYS A 321 24.44 -4.01 10.16
CA CYS A 321 23.30 -3.08 10.30
C CYS A 321 23.32 -2.21 11.58
N ALA A 322 24.43 -2.19 12.31
CA ALA A 322 24.62 -1.42 13.53
C ALA A 322 25.07 0.01 13.24
N ASP A 323 25.91 0.15 12.24
CA ASP A 323 26.51 1.40 11.84
C ASP A 323 25.87 1.99 10.57
N ASP A 324 25.92 3.29 10.45
CA ASP A 324 25.42 3.98 9.25
C ASP A 324 26.48 3.97 8.16
N GLU A 325 26.41 3.00 7.27
CA GLU A 325 27.34 2.86 6.15
C GLU A 325 26.79 3.40 4.82
N ARG A 326 25.74 4.22 4.85
CA ARG A 326 25.14 4.79 3.63
C ARG A 326 26.14 5.62 2.81
N GLU A 327 27.05 6.35 3.46
CA GLU A 327 28.10 7.12 2.77
C GLU A 327 29.09 6.19 2.06
N ALA A 328 29.52 5.10 2.71
CA ALA A 328 30.39 4.10 2.12
C ALA A 328 29.71 3.38 0.95
N LEU A 329 28.41 3.08 1.08
CA LEU A 329 27.59 2.49 0.03
C LEU A 329 27.50 3.41 -1.20
N VAL A 330 27.21 4.71 -1.01
CA VAL A 330 27.18 5.70 -2.11
C VAL A 330 28.52 5.78 -2.81
N LYS A 331 29.60 5.85 -2.03
CA LYS A 331 30.95 5.85 -2.60
C LYS A 331 31.21 4.60 -3.44
N ALA A 332 30.84 3.43 -2.93
CA ALA A 332 31.00 2.18 -3.67
C ALA A 332 30.18 2.16 -4.98
N ILE A 333 28.97 2.73 -4.98
CA ILE A 333 28.18 2.88 -6.21
C ILE A 333 28.92 3.76 -7.20
N VAL A 334 29.34 4.97 -6.80
CA VAL A 334 29.99 5.94 -7.69
C VAL A 334 31.30 5.41 -8.26
N ASP A 335 32.08 4.67 -7.46
CA ASP A 335 33.38 4.10 -7.87
C ASP A 335 33.23 3.08 -9.00
N HIS A 336 32.04 2.51 -9.23
CA HIS A 336 31.82 1.48 -10.26
C HIS A 336 31.06 1.97 -11.49
N PHE A 337 30.56 3.20 -11.48
CA PHE A 337 29.90 3.79 -12.64
C PHE A 337 30.87 4.65 -13.46
N GLU A 338 30.73 4.60 -14.77
CA GLU A 338 31.42 5.48 -15.68
C GLU A 338 30.62 6.71 -16.01
N PHE A 339 31.22 7.88 -16.00
CA PHE A 339 30.54 9.15 -16.25
C PHE A 339 31.15 9.87 -17.45
N ASN A 340 30.32 10.51 -18.25
CA ASN A 340 30.71 11.39 -19.32
C ASN A 340 31.34 12.70 -18.74
N ALA A 341 32.00 13.46 -19.59
CA ALA A 341 32.66 14.71 -19.22
C ALA A 341 31.68 15.76 -18.66
N ASP A 342 30.39 15.67 -18.98
CA ASP A 342 29.31 16.52 -18.47
C ASP A 342 28.69 16.01 -17.16
N GLY A 343 29.19 14.89 -16.62
CA GLY A 343 28.69 14.28 -15.38
C GLY A 343 27.47 13.38 -15.55
N THR A 344 27.02 13.16 -16.79
CA THR A 344 25.96 12.17 -17.05
C THR A 344 26.51 10.76 -17.02
N LEU A 345 25.67 9.77 -16.71
CA LEU A 345 26.05 8.36 -16.77
C LEU A 345 26.44 7.97 -18.20
N HIS A 346 27.58 7.33 -18.38
CA HIS A 346 27.94 6.69 -19.64
C HIS A 346 27.30 5.30 -19.68
N GLY A 347 26.47 5.05 -20.70
CA GLY A 347 25.73 3.79 -20.83
C GLY A 347 24.32 3.83 -20.25
N THR A 348 23.76 2.67 -19.96
CA THR A 348 22.36 2.51 -19.53
C THR A 348 22.27 1.81 -18.19
N MET A 349 21.55 2.40 -17.23
CA MET A 349 21.17 1.72 -15.98
C MET A 349 19.84 0.98 -16.16
N LEU A 350 19.84 -0.32 -15.93
CA LEU A 350 18.65 -1.16 -15.92
C LEU A 350 18.31 -1.57 -14.49
N ALA A 351 17.07 -1.34 -14.09
CA ALA A 351 16.52 -1.78 -12.82
C ALA A 351 15.12 -2.37 -13.03
N GLN A 352 14.77 -3.41 -12.28
CA GLN A 352 13.48 -4.07 -12.40
C GLN A 352 12.34 -3.14 -12.01
N ASN A 353 12.53 -2.34 -10.98
CA ASN A 353 11.56 -1.34 -10.51
C ASN A 353 12.21 0.05 -10.47
N THR A 354 12.38 0.64 -11.64
CA THR A 354 13.05 1.95 -11.80
C THR A 354 12.54 3.03 -10.85
N SER A 355 11.26 3.01 -10.49
CA SER A 355 10.68 3.99 -9.55
C SER A 355 11.22 3.79 -8.13
N PHE A 356 11.45 2.56 -7.72
CA PHE A 356 11.98 2.21 -6.41
C PHE A 356 13.46 2.58 -6.31
N GLU A 357 14.30 2.09 -7.23
CA GLU A 357 15.75 2.35 -7.23
C GLU A 357 16.05 3.85 -7.36
N ARG A 358 15.34 4.55 -8.26
CA ARG A 358 15.44 6.01 -8.37
C ARG A 358 15.06 6.73 -7.08
N GLY A 359 14.02 6.24 -6.40
CA GLY A 359 13.61 6.75 -5.11
C GLY A 359 14.72 6.58 -4.07
N ARG A 360 15.36 5.42 -4.04
CA ARG A 360 16.45 5.14 -3.09
C ARG A 360 17.70 5.96 -3.39
N LEU A 361 18.12 6.04 -4.65
CA LEU A 361 19.25 6.88 -5.06
C LEU A 361 19.07 8.35 -4.70
N ASN A 362 17.85 8.90 -4.80
CA ASN A 362 17.57 10.28 -4.42
C ASN A 362 17.55 10.50 -2.89
N GLU A 363 17.49 9.44 -2.11
CA GLU A 363 17.44 9.48 -0.65
C GLU A 363 18.82 9.30 0.00
N LEU A 364 19.75 8.69 -0.72
CA LEU A 364 21.15 8.53 -0.34
C LEU A 364 21.93 9.82 -0.56
#